data_887fe971c0d58f820449d2dc1461b232
#
_entry.id   887fe971c0d58f820449d2dc1461b232
#
_cell.length_a   1.000
_cell.length_b   1.000
_cell.length_c   1.000
_cell.angle_alpha   90.00
_cell.angle_beta   90.00
_cell.angle_gamma   90.00
#
_symmetry.space_group_name_H-M   'P 1'
#
loop_
_entity.id
_entity.type
_entity.pdbx_description
1 polymer ?
#
loop_
_entity_poly.entity_id
_entity_poly.type
_entity_poly.pdbx_seq_one_letter_code
_entity_poly.pdbx_strand_id
1 'polypeptide(L)'
;MAITTRVPLGSAATVNVMARVLVTGMSGAGKTTILDELRRRGHLTVDTDYDRWDLPDGTWDEHRMDRMLARHPDVIVSGTVENQARFYDRFEHVVLLSAPLEVLFERVSTRTNNPYGKAVEQRAEIASYVQTVEPLLRRGATLELDGQSPVSELADAIDRLVTGTS
;
A
#
# COMPACT_ATOMS: atom_id res chain seq x y z
N MET A 1 -37.09 -40.63 -29.72
CA MET A 1 -35.68 -40.33 -29.53
C MET A 1 -35.53 -38.91 -29.05
N ALA A 2 -35.28 -38.69 -27.77
CA ALA A 2 -35.07 -37.36 -27.20
C ALA A 2 -33.57 -37.05 -27.22
N ILE A 3 -33.21 -36.01 -27.98
CA ILE A 3 -31.83 -35.49 -28.01
C ILE A 3 -31.70 -34.55 -26.84
N THR A 4 -31.04 -35.03 -25.77
CA THR A 4 -30.66 -34.17 -24.64
C THR A 4 -29.43 -33.35 -25.03
N THR A 5 -29.66 -32.09 -25.39
CA THR A 5 -28.59 -31.13 -25.60
C THR A 5 -28.03 -30.73 -24.24
N ARG A 6 -26.84 -31.22 -23.87
CA ARG A 6 -26.08 -30.70 -22.74
C ARG A 6 -25.64 -29.27 -23.08
N VAL A 7 -26.21 -28.30 -22.38
CA VAL A 7 -25.68 -26.94 -22.34
C VAL A 7 -24.37 -27.00 -21.56
N PRO A 8 -23.22 -26.57 -22.11
CA PRO A 8 -22.00 -26.46 -21.32
C PRO A 8 -22.23 -25.43 -20.23
N LEU A 9 -22.00 -25.84 -18.98
CA LEU A 9 -21.89 -24.93 -17.85
C LEU A 9 -20.83 -23.90 -18.21
N GLY A 10 -21.26 -22.67 -18.43
CA GLY A 10 -20.38 -21.55 -18.73
C GLY A 10 -19.30 -21.46 -17.66
N SER A 11 -18.06 -21.41 -18.10
CA SER A 11 -16.93 -20.97 -17.30
C SER A 11 -17.38 -19.72 -16.54
N ALA A 12 -17.36 -19.75 -15.21
CA ALA A 12 -17.56 -18.55 -14.42
C ALA A 12 -16.50 -17.54 -14.88
N ALA A 13 -16.94 -16.49 -15.57
CA ALA A 13 -16.04 -15.41 -15.97
C ALA A 13 -15.46 -14.85 -14.68
N THR A 14 -14.16 -15.00 -14.50
CA THR A 14 -13.43 -14.34 -13.40
C THR A 14 -13.62 -12.87 -13.66
N VAL A 15 -14.49 -12.20 -12.87
CA VAL A 15 -14.62 -10.76 -12.92
C VAL A 15 -13.30 -10.22 -12.38
N ASN A 16 -12.46 -9.71 -13.25
CA ASN A 16 -11.26 -9.00 -12.85
C ASN A 16 -11.73 -7.71 -12.17
N VAL A 17 -11.77 -7.72 -10.85
CA VAL A 17 -12.05 -6.52 -10.06
C VAL A 17 -10.80 -5.69 -10.11
N MET A 18 -10.84 -4.60 -10.87
CA MET A 18 -9.78 -3.61 -10.90
C MET A 18 -9.89 -2.75 -9.65
N ALA A 19 -8.82 -2.66 -8.87
CA ALA A 19 -8.80 -1.86 -7.67
C ALA A 19 -7.49 -1.09 -7.53
N ARG A 20 -7.60 0.18 -7.16
CA ARG A 20 -6.47 1.00 -6.73
C ARG A 20 -6.32 0.86 -5.24
N VAL A 21 -5.13 0.52 -4.78
CA VAL A 21 -4.82 0.31 -3.37
C VAL A 21 -3.72 1.26 -2.94
N LEU A 22 -3.96 2.01 -1.87
CA LEU A 22 -2.93 2.78 -1.21
C LEU A 22 -2.42 1.99 0.00
N VAL A 23 -1.12 1.80 0.09
CA VAL A 23 -0.44 1.22 1.26
C VAL A 23 0.30 2.35 1.97
N THR A 24 -0.10 2.63 3.19
CA THR A 24 0.47 3.71 3.99
C THR A 24 0.91 3.22 5.37
N GLY A 25 1.69 4.00 6.08
CA GLY A 25 2.21 3.63 7.40
C GLY A 25 3.53 4.34 7.70
N MET A 26 3.97 4.20 8.95
CA MET A 26 5.20 4.84 9.41
C MET A 26 6.44 4.26 8.74
N SER A 27 7.53 5.00 8.81
CA SER A 27 8.85 4.53 8.36
C SER A 27 9.24 3.25 9.12
N GLY A 28 9.65 2.22 8.39
CA GLY A 28 9.96 0.91 8.97
C GLY A 28 8.78 -0.05 9.07
N ALA A 29 7.56 0.35 8.69
CA ALA A 29 6.39 -0.53 8.72
C ALA A 29 6.44 -1.68 7.69
N GLY A 30 7.27 -1.54 6.64
CA GLY A 30 7.46 -2.60 5.63
C GLY A 30 6.81 -2.32 4.28
N LYS A 31 6.44 -1.09 3.98
CA LYS A 31 5.78 -0.69 2.73
C LYS A 31 6.55 -1.11 1.48
N THR A 32 7.82 -0.75 1.39
CA THR A 32 8.66 -1.08 0.22
C THR A 32 8.81 -2.58 0.02
N THR A 33 9.01 -3.33 1.09
CA THR A 33 9.14 -4.80 1.03
C THR A 33 7.88 -5.46 0.50
N ILE A 34 6.70 -5.00 0.92
CA ILE A 34 5.43 -5.51 0.41
C ILE A 34 5.25 -5.15 -1.08
N LEU A 35 5.58 -3.93 -1.47
CA LEU A 35 5.48 -3.53 -2.87
C LEU A 35 6.40 -4.36 -3.77
N ASP A 36 7.60 -4.67 -3.33
CA ASP A 36 8.52 -5.53 -4.07
C ASP A 36 7.95 -6.93 -4.25
N GLU A 37 7.31 -7.49 -3.23
CA GLU A 37 6.64 -8.79 -3.34
C GLU A 37 5.46 -8.74 -4.31
N LEU A 38 4.62 -7.71 -4.21
CA LEU A 38 3.47 -7.54 -5.10
C LEU A 38 3.91 -7.32 -6.56
N ARG A 39 5.02 -6.61 -6.78
CA ARG A 39 5.63 -6.44 -8.11
C ARG A 39 6.08 -7.80 -8.67
N ARG A 40 6.70 -8.63 -7.85
CA ARG A 40 7.10 -9.99 -8.26
C ARG A 40 5.90 -10.87 -8.62
N ARG A 41 4.73 -10.61 -8.04
CA ARG A 41 3.47 -11.28 -8.37
C ARG A 41 2.79 -10.72 -9.63
N GLY A 42 3.36 -9.71 -10.26
CA GLY A 42 2.87 -9.13 -11.51
C GLY A 42 1.98 -7.90 -11.36
N HIS A 43 1.82 -7.35 -10.15
CA HIS A 43 1.08 -6.11 -9.96
C HIS A 43 1.87 -4.89 -10.40
N LEU A 44 1.15 -3.89 -10.93
CA LEU A 44 1.71 -2.56 -11.11
C LEU A 44 1.83 -1.87 -9.75
N THR A 45 3.04 -1.47 -9.39
CA THR A 45 3.33 -0.83 -8.11
C THR A 45 4.03 0.51 -8.32
N VAL A 46 3.70 1.48 -7.47
CA VAL A 46 4.34 2.79 -7.41
C VAL A 46 4.74 3.07 -5.97
N ASP A 47 6.03 3.08 -5.69
CA ASP A 47 6.57 3.49 -4.40
C ASP A 47 6.93 4.97 -4.47
N THR A 48 6.14 5.81 -3.80
CA THR A 48 6.30 7.27 -3.88
C THR A 48 7.48 7.81 -3.08
N ASP A 49 8.15 6.99 -2.28
CA ASP A 49 9.41 7.35 -1.64
C ASP A 49 10.57 7.42 -2.65
N TYR A 50 10.35 6.92 -3.87
CA TYR A 50 11.28 6.92 -4.97
C TYR A 50 10.72 7.68 -6.18
N ASP A 51 11.55 7.91 -7.20
CA ASP A 51 11.15 8.49 -8.49
C ASP A 51 10.59 9.92 -8.41
N ARG A 52 10.92 10.67 -7.36
CA ARG A 52 10.58 12.10 -7.19
C ARG A 52 9.08 12.37 -7.33
N TRP A 53 8.27 11.62 -6.61
CA TRP A 53 6.83 11.85 -6.54
C TRP A 53 6.46 13.06 -5.67
N ASP A 54 7.33 13.42 -4.76
CA ASP A 54 7.15 14.51 -3.81
C ASP A 54 7.71 15.83 -4.34
N LEU A 55 7.02 16.89 -4.01
CA LEU A 55 7.45 18.28 -4.17
C LEU A 55 8.47 18.65 -3.06
N PRO A 56 9.17 19.80 -3.18
CA PRO A 56 10.12 20.24 -2.16
C PRO A 56 9.56 20.36 -0.73
N ASP A 57 8.24 20.51 -0.58
CA ASP A 57 7.55 20.55 0.72
C ASP A 57 7.20 19.14 1.28
N GLY A 58 7.56 18.08 0.56
CA GLY A 58 7.31 16.70 0.96
C GLY A 58 5.90 16.18 0.64
N THR A 59 5.07 16.96 -0.05
CA THR A 59 3.75 16.51 -0.53
C THR A 59 3.86 15.87 -1.91
N TRP A 60 2.88 15.04 -2.28
CA TRP A 60 2.80 14.52 -3.64
C TRP A 60 2.53 15.61 -4.66
N ASP A 61 3.13 15.49 -5.84
CA ASP A 61 2.70 16.22 -7.04
C ASP A 61 1.29 15.75 -7.43
N GLU A 62 0.28 16.56 -7.10
CA GLU A 62 -1.13 16.20 -7.25
C GLU A 62 -1.50 15.95 -8.71
N HIS A 63 -0.99 16.75 -9.64
CA HIS A 63 -1.26 16.55 -11.07
C HIS A 63 -0.68 15.24 -11.60
N ARG A 64 0.52 14.90 -11.16
CA ARG A 64 1.16 13.64 -11.53
C ARG A 64 0.40 12.45 -10.96
N MET A 65 -0.01 12.53 -9.69
CA MET A 65 -0.79 11.48 -9.04
C MET A 65 -2.15 11.31 -9.72
N ASP A 66 -2.86 12.39 -10.00
CA ASP A 66 -4.14 12.35 -10.71
C ASP A 66 -4.04 11.66 -12.08
N ARG A 67 -3.02 12.00 -12.85
CA ARG A 67 -2.81 11.40 -14.17
C ARG A 67 -2.48 9.91 -14.06
N MET A 68 -1.66 9.54 -13.10
CA MET A 68 -1.29 8.14 -12.88
C MET A 68 -2.50 7.31 -12.48
N LEU A 69 -3.30 7.77 -11.52
CA LEU A 69 -4.51 7.07 -11.08
C LEU A 69 -5.57 7.00 -12.19
N ALA A 70 -5.69 8.03 -13.02
CA ALA A 70 -6.63 8.04 -14.14
C ALA A 70 -6.25 7.00 -15.21
N ARG A 71 -4.95 6.75 -15.41
CA ARG A 71 -4.45 5.80 -16.42
C ARG A 71 -4.46 4.34 -15.95
N HIS A 72 -4.42 4.11 -14.65
CA HIS A 72 -4.24 2.79 -14.07
C HIS A 72 -5.39 2.45 -13.12
N PRO A 73 -6.40 1.69 -13.58
CA PRO A 73 -7.52 1.28 -12.73
C PRO A 73 -7.14 0.21 -11.71
N ASP A 74 -5.95 -0.37 -11.84
CA ASP A 74 -5.40 -1.43 -11.00
C ASP A 74 -3.94 -1.12 -10.68
N VAL A 75 -3.71 -0.35 -9.64
CA VAL A 75 -2.36 0.04 -9.21
C VAL A 75 -2.27 -0.02 -7.69
N ILE A 76 -1.12 -0.43 -7.19
CA ILE A 76 -0.79 -0.40 -5.77
C ILE A 76 0.24 0.70 -5.54
N VAL A 77 -0.16 1.72 -4.81
CA VAL A 77 0.66 2.89 -4.49
C VAL A 77 1.08 2.81 -3.03
N SER A 78 2.31 3.13 -2.73
CA SER A 78 2.80 3.22 -1.35
C SER A 78 3.34 4.60 -1.08
N GLY A 79 3.06 5.10 0.10
CA GLY A 79 3.61 6.35 0.61
C GLY A 79 2.89 6.86 1.84
N THR A 80 3.51 7.82 2.49
CA THR A 80 2.94 8.55 3.61
C THR A 80 3.33 10.02 3.49
N VAL A 81 2.37 10.83 3.07
CA VAL A 81 2.56 12.26 2.82
C VAL A 81 1.38 13.06 3.37
N GLU A 82 1.61 14.34 3.60
CA GLU A 82 0.63 15.22 4.25
C GLU A 82 -0.65 15.39 3.44
N ASN A 83 -0.55 15.44 2.11
CA ASN A 83 -1.71 15.66 1.23
C ASN A 83 -2.37 14.38 0.71
N GLN A 84 -1.98 13.19 1.20
CA GLN A 84 -2.51 11.92 0.68
C GLN A 84 -4.03 11.77 0.87
N ALA A 85 -4.59 12.35 1.92
CA ALA A 85 -6.02 12.25 2.21
C ALA A 85 -6.90 12.83 1.09
N ARG A 86 -6.37 13.74 0.28
CA ARG A 86 -7.07 14.30 -0.89
C ARG A 86 -7.34 13.25 -1.98
N PHE A 87 -6.63 12.12 -1.93
CA PHE A 87 -6.72 11.04 -2.92
C PHE A 87 -7.46 9.80 -2.39
N TYR A 88 -7.91 9.78 -1.13
CA TYR A 88 -8.54 8.60 -0.54
C TYR A 88 -9.79 8.15 -1.31
N ASP A 89 -10.55 9.08 -1.86
CA ASP A 89 -11.72 8.77 -2.71
C ASP A 89 -11.36 8.20 -4.09
N ARG A 90 -10.08 8.28 -4.47
CA ARG A 90 -9.55 7.72 -5.71
C ARG A 90 -9.06 6.29 -5.57
N PHE A 91 -8.92 5.80 -4.34
CA PHE A 91 -8.51 4.44 -4.00
C PHE A 91 -9.71 3.64 -3.53
N GLU A 92 -9.88 2.44 -4.04
CA GLU A 92 -10.90 1.51 -3.55
C GLU A 92 -10.56 0.99 -2.15
N HIS A 93 -9.26 0.89 -1.83
CA HIS A 93 -8.78 0.48 -0.52
C HIS A 93 -7.60 1.34 -0.06
N VAL A 94 -7.61 1.68 1.21
CA VAL A 94 -6.49 2.33 1.90
C VAL A 94 -6.04 1.40 3.01
N VAL A 95 -4.84 0.86 2.88
CA VAL A 95 -4.28 -0.13 3.80
C VAL A 95 -3.23 0.53 4.68
N LEU A 96 -3.47 0.51 5.98
CA LEU A 96 -2.47 0.92 6.97
C LEU A 96 -1.63 -0.28 7.38
N LEU A 97 -0.31 -0.18 7.22
CA LEU A 97 0.63 -1.08 7.89
C LEU A 97 1.08 -0.45 9.18
N SER A 98 0.91 -1.16 10.28
CA SER A 98 1.36 -0.71 11.60
C SER A 98 2.22 -1.76 12.27
N ALA A 99 3.13 -1.30 13.12
CA ALA A 99 3.97 -2.14 13.96
C ALA A 99 4.32 -1.38 15.26
N PRO A 100 4.66 -2.09 16.35
CA PRO A 100 5.14 -1.45 17.55
C PRO A 100 6.37 -0.57 17.29
N LEU A 101 6.52 0.50 18.07
CA LEU A 101 7.58 1.48 17.89
C LEU A 101 8.98 0.84 17.93
N GLU A 102 9.19 -0.13 18.81
CA GLU A 102 10.45 -0.86 18.92
C GLU A 102 10.80 -1.61 17.62
N VAL A 103 9.80 -2.19 16.98
CA VAL A 103 9.96 -2.89 15.69
C VAL A 103 10.31 -1.90 14.59
N LEU A 104 9.65 -0.75 14.56
CA LEU A 104 9.97 0.33 13.61
C LEU A 104 11.42 0.79 13.78
N PHE A 105 11.86 1.02 15.01
CA PHE A 105 13.22 1.43 15.31
C PHE A 105 14.26 0.39 14.88
N GLU A 106 14.03 -0.86 15.17
CA GLU A 106 14.93 -1.95 14.76
C GLU A 106 15.04 -2.00 13.24
N ARG A 107 13.93 -1.94 12.53
CA ARG A 107 13.92 -2.00 11.07
C ARG A 107 14.62 -0.82 10.41
N VAL A 108 14.37 0.42 10.88
CA VAL A 108 15.03 1.61 10.30
C VAL A 108 16.52 1.64 10.64
N SER A 109 16.95 1.09 11.78
CA SER A 109 18.35 1.05 12.18
C SER A 109 19.19 0.04 11.39
N THR A 110 18.56 -1.04 10.92
CA THR A 110 19.25 -2.16 10.25
C THR A 110 19.12 -2.14 8.73
N ARG A 111 18.13 -1.44 8.17
CA ARG A 111 17.96 -1.37 6.71
C ARG A 111 19.12 -0.65 6.03
N THR A 112 19.43 -1.04 4.79
CA THR A 112 20.53 -0.49 4.00
C THR A 112 20.09 0.39 2.83
N ASN A 113 18.81 0.29 2.43
CA ASN A 113 18.25 0.99 1.27
C ASN A 113 17.79 2.43 1.55
N ASN A 114 17.67 2.80 2.82
CA ASN A 114 17.21 4.12 3.23
C ASN A 114 17.88 4.51 4.57
N PRO A 115 18.63 5.62 4.63
CA PRO A 115 19.33 6.04 5.84
C PRO A 115 18.43 6.70 6.90
N TYR A 116 17.20 7.07 6.56
CA TYR A 116 16.29 7.74 7.49
C TYR A 116 15.95 6.86 8.70
N GLY A 117 15.96 7.45 9.88
CA GLY A 117 15.65 6.77 11.14
C GLY A 117 16.88 6.26 11.91
N LYS A 118 18.09 6.38 11.35
CA LYS A 118 19.32 5.96 12.01
C LYS A 118 19.83 6.99 13.03
N ALA A 119 19.57 8.28 12.79
CA ALA A 119 19.91 9.33 13.74
C ALA A 119 18.90 9.40 14.89
N VAL A 120 19.37 9.82 16.08
CA VAL A 120 18.53 9.94 17.28
C VAL A 120 17.35 10.88 17.05
N GLU A 121 17.60 12.00 16.40
CA GLU A 121 16.56 13.01 16.07
C GLU A 121 15.50 12.43 15.15
N GLN A 122 15.89 11.62 14.17
CA GLN A 122 14.96 10.96 13.25
C GLN A 122 14.12 9.89 13.95
N ARG A 123 14.69 9.16 14.91
CA ARG A 123 13.92 8.22 15.73
C ARG A 123 12.92 8.94 16.63
N ALA A 124 13.31 10.07 17.21
CA ALA A 124 12.39 10.91 17.98
C ALA A 124 11.24 11.43 17.11
N GLU A 125 11.52 11.78 15.86
CA GLU A 125 10.52 12.17 14.87
C GLU A 125 9.55 11.03 14.55
N ILE A 126 10.06 9.81 14.33
CA ILE A 126 9.23 8.62 14.11
C ILE A 126 8.32 8.37 15.33
N ALA A 127 8.85 8.45 16.55
CA ALA A 127 8.06 8.29 17.77
C ALA A 127 6.94 9.33 17.88
N SER A 128 7.23 10.58 17.53
CA SER A 128 6.23 11.66 17.47
C SER A 128 5.15 11.35 16.43
N TYR A 129 5.51 10.89 15.25
CA TYR A 129 4.56 10.57 14.18
C TYR A 129 3.66 9.37 14.51
N VAL A 130 4.16 8.39 15.24
CA VAL A 130 3.31 7.29 15.76
C VAL A 130 2.20 7.84 16.67
N GLN A 131 2.47 8.91 17.41
CA GLN A 131 1.49 9.53 18.29
C GLN A 131 0.56 10.52 17.59
N THR A 132 1.04 11.23 16.57
CA THR A 132 0.32 12.35 15.97
C THR A 132 -0.20 12.07 14.56
N VAL A 133 0.51 11.28 13.77
CA VAL A 133 0.19 11.01 12.36
C VAL A 133 -0.49 9.64 12.20
N GLU A 134 0.02 8.59 12.81
CA GLU A 134 -0.56 7.24 12.66
C GLU A 134 -2.04 7.18 13.03
N PRO A 135 -2.55 7.86 14.09
CA PRO A 135 -3.98 7.89 14.36
C PRO A 135 -4.81 8.52 13.22
N LEU A 136 -4.25 9.50 12.50
CA LEU A 136 -4.90 10.09 11.33
C LEU A 136 -4.95 9.11 10.16
N LEU A 137 -3.87 8.39 9.93
CA LEU A 137 -3.81 7.34 8.90
C LEU A 137 -4.83 6.24 9.21
N ARG A 138 -4.94 5.84 10.46
CA ARG A 138 -5.91 4.81 10.91
C ARG A 138 -7.35 5.22 10.67
N ARG A 139 -7.69 6.50 10.83
CA ARG A 139 -9.04 7.00 10.54
C ARG A 139 -9.39 6.94 9.06
N GLY A 140 -8.41 7.15 8.19
CA GLY A 140 -8.61 7.10 6.73
C GLY A 140 -8.49 5.70 6.14
N ALA A 141 -7.95 4.74 6.89
CA ALA A 141 -7.74 3.38 6.41
C ALA A 141 -9.03 2.57 6.32
N THR A 142 -9.14 1.78 5.26
CA THR A 142 -10.22 0.79 5.10
C THR A 142 -9.83 -0.57 5.66
N LEU A 143 -8.53 -0.82 5.83
CA LEU A 143 -7.95 -2.03 6.40
C LEU A 143 -6.67 -1.70 7.12
N GLU A 144 -6.44 -2.31 8.28
CA GLU A 144 -5.16 -2.26 8.99
C GLU A 144 -4.54 -3.65 9.03
N LEU A 145 -3.27 -3.76 8.67
CA LEU A 145 -2.51 -5.00 8.69
C LEU A 145 -1.34 -4.87 9.67
N ASP A 146 -1.08 -5.96 10.39
CA ASP A 146 0.07 -6.06 11.28
C ASP A 146 1.36 -6.22 10.46
N GLY A 147 2.18 -5.17 10.44
CA GLY A 147 3.45 -5.15 9.72
C GLY A 147 4.49 -6.16 10.21
N GLN A 148 4.24 -6.85 11.31
CA GLN A 148 5.08 -7.95 11.80
C GLN A 148 4.74 -9.30 11.17
N SER A 149 3.60 -9.40 10.50
CA SER A 149 3.22 -10.62 9.78
C SER A 149 4.19 -10.93 8.65
N PRO A 150 4.34 -12.19 8.24
CA PRO A 150 5.16 -12.55 7.10
C PRO A 150 4.77 -11.79 5.84
N VAL A 151 5.76 -11.38 5.04
CA VAL A 151 5.53 -10.61 3.81
C VAL A 151 4.57 -11.31 2.86
N SER A 152 4.67 -12.64 2.74
CA SER A 152 3.76 -13.43 1.90
C SER A 152 2.29 -13.31 2.33
N GLU A 153 2.02 -13.32 3.63
CA GLU A 153 0.65 -13.17 4.15
C GLU A 153 0.11 -11.76 3.96
N LEU A 154 0.95 -10.75 4.16
CA LEU A 154 0.59 -9.35 3.90
C LEU A 154 0.30 -9.12 2.42
N ALA A 155 1.14 -9.67 1.55
CA ALA A 155 0.93 -9.61 0.11
C ALA A 155 -0.33 -10.37 -0.32
N ASP A 156 -0.63 -11.52 0.28
CA ASP A 156 -1.88 -12.26 0.04
C ASP A 156 -3.11 -11.42 0.38
N ALA A 157 -3.08 -10.72 1.51
CA ALA A 157 -4.18 -9.86 1.92
C ALA A 157 -4.43 -8.72 0.92
N ILE A 158 -3.38 -8.08 0.43
CA ILE A 158 -3.49 -7.00 -0.57
C ILE A 158 -3.89 -7.56 -1.94
N ASP A 159 -3.34 -8.71 -2.32
CA ASP A 159 -3.67 -9.40 -3.57
C ASP A 159 -5.17 -9.70 -3.66
N ARG A 160 -5.77 -10.18 -2.58
CA ARG A 160 -7.23 -10.39 -2.49
C ARG A 160 -8.04 -9.11 -2.69
N LEU A 161 -7.56 -7.97 -2.21
CA LEU A 161 -8.22 -6.67 -2.43
C LEU A 161 -8.22 -6.27 -3.91
N VAL A 162 -7.10 -6.50 -4.59
CA VAL A 162 -6.95 -6.15 -6.01
C VAL A 162 -7.74 -7.10 -6.90
N THR A 163 -7.74 -8.39 -6.57
CA THR A 163 -8.42 -9.43 -7.39
C THR A 163 -9.88 -9.63 -7.02
N GLY A 164 -10.34 -9.08 -5.90
CA GLY A 164 -11.71 -9.27 -5.41
C GLY A 164 -12.03 -10.71 -4.99
N THR A 165 -11.02 -11.52 -4.71
CA THR A 165 -11.19 -12.89 -4.21
C THR A 165 -11.31 -12.88 -2.68
N SER A 166 -12.31 -13.61 -2.16
CA SER A 166 -12.54 -13.78 -0.72
C SER A 166 -11.59 -14.82 -0.13
#